data_5844d034bd5cc2d2e960b046f5e61a3f
#
_entry.id   5844d034bd5cc2d2e960b046f5e61a3f
#
_cell.length_a   1.000
_cell.length_b   1.000
_cell.length_c   1.000
_cell.angle_alpha   90.00
_cell.angle_beta   90.00
_cell.angle_gamma   90.00
#
_symmetry.space_group_name_H-M   'P 1'
#
loop_
_entity.id
_entity.type
_entity.pdbx_description
1 polymer ?
#
loop_
_entity_poly.entity_id
_entity_poly.type
_entity_poly.pdbx_seq_one_letter_code
_entity_poly.pdbx_strand_id
1 'polypeptide(L)'
;MQIAEVAFIGYPVTDAERARKFYEGILGLAPSRTFGGGDSVWIEYDLGPTTFAISNMGKDNWKPSPDGPNVAFEVVDFEAAIAELKAKQIPFGLEPTETPVCWMAVIADPDGNKLTVHKRHG
;
A
#
# COMPACT_ATOMS: atom_id res chain seq x y z
N MET A 1 28.29 -9.09 3.82
CA MET A 1 27.68 -7.76 3.79
C MET A 1 26.92 -7.53 5.09
N GLN A 2 26.69 -6.29 5.44
CA GLN A 2 25.95 -5.95 6.66
C GLN A 2 24.76 -5.09 6.27
N ILE A 3 23.57 -5.64 6.48
CA ILE A 3 22.32 -4.96 6.14
C ILE A 3 21.90 -4.09 7.32
N ALA A 4 21.72 -2.78 7.09
CA ALA A 4 21.38 -1.83 8.14
C ALA A 4 19.88 -1.72 8.37
N GLU A 5 19.10 -1.70 7.29
CA GLU A 5 17.66 -1.46 7.40
C GLU A 5 16.94 -1.83 6.08
N VAL A 6 15.62 -1.82 6.11
CA VAL A 6 14.81 -1.82 4.88
C VAL A 6 14.66 -0.37 4.46
N ALA A 7 15.29 0.00 3.34
CA ALA A 7 15.26 1.39 2.87
C ALA A 7 13.88 1.81 2.38
N PHE A 8 13.24 0.95 1.60
CA PHE A 8 11.87 1.17 1.13
C PHE A 8 11.24 -0.14 0.72
N ILE A 9 9.92 -0.12 0.61
CA ILE A 9 9.13 -1.19 0.01
C ILE A 9 8.42 -0.57 -1.19
N GLY A 10 8.63 -1.13 -2.37
CA GLY A 10 8.10 -0.57 -3.60
C GLY A 10 7.07 -1.47 -4.27
N TYR A 11 6.00 -0.85 -4.76
CA TYR A 11 4.98 -1.52 -5.57
C TYR A 11 4.98 -0.94 -6.98
N PRO A 12 4.99 -1.80 -8.01
CA PRO A 12 4.82 -1.34 -9.38
C PRO A 12 3.37 -0.99 -9.64
N VAL A 13 3.15 0.10 -10.37
CA VAL A 13 1.82 0.54 -10.80
C VAL A 13 1.88 0.89 -12.28
N THR A 14 0.76 0.82 -12.98
CA THR A 14 0.72 1.11 -14.42
C THR A 14 0.29 2.54 -14.69
N ASP A 15 -0.58 3.08 -13.85
CA ASP A 15 -1.12 4.43 -13.98
C ASP A 15 -0.89 5.16 -12.66
N ALA A 16 0.11 6.04 -12.64
CA ALA A 16 0.52 6.72 -11.43
C ALA A 16 -0.60 7.58 -10.83
N GLU A 17 -1.37 8.26 -11.67
CA GLU A 17 -2.46 9.11 -11.18
C GLU A 17 -3.58 8.29 -10.55
N ARG A 18 -3.95 7.17 -11.17
CA ARG A 18 -4.95 6.25 -10.62
C ARG A 18 -4.45 5.64 -9.30
N ALA A 19 -3.18 5.25 -9.26
CA ALA A 19 -2.58 4.71 -8.04
C ALA A 19 -2.57 5.75 -6.92
N ARG A 20 -2.25 7.01 -7.22
CA ARG A 20 -2.27 8.09 -6.23
C ARG A 20 -3.66 8.31 -5.65
N LYS A 21 -4.69 8.24 -6.47
CA LYS A 21 -6.07 8.37 -5.98
C LYS A 21 -6.40 7.28 -4.95
N PHE A 22 -5.85 6.09 -5.15
CA PHE A 22 -6.02 5.01 -4.19
C PHE A 22 -5.17 5.22 -2.93
N TYR A 23 -3.86 5.36 -3.07
CA TYR A 23 -2.97 5.44 -1.91
C TYR A 23 -3.14 6.74 -1.12
N GLU A 24 -3.33 7.85 -1.79
CA GLU A 24 -3.51 9.16 -1.14
C GLU A 24 -4.98 9.44 -0.83
N GLY A 25 -5.87 9.17 -1.78
CA GLY A 25 -7.28 9.48 -1.63
C GLY A 25 -8.06 8.50 -0.76
N ILE A 26 -7.79 7.21 -0.89
CA ILE A 26 -8.50 6.16 -0.13
C ILE A 26 -7.75 5.82 1.15
N LEU A 27 -6.45 5.55 1.06
CA LEU A 27 -5.66 5.16 2.22
C LEU A 27 -5.18 6.36 3.05
N GLY A 28 -5.23 7.57 2.50
CA GLY A 28 -4.85 8.77 3.23
C GLY A 28 -3.34 8.97 3.39
N LEU A 29 -2.52 8.35 2.57
CA LEU A 29 -1.08 8.55 2.63
C LEU A 29 -0.71 9.91 2.05
N ALA A 30 0.28 10.58 2.64
CA ALA A 30 0.79 11.86 2.16
C ALA A 30 2.16 11.65 1.50
N PRO A 31 2.34 12.07 0.24
CA PRO A 31 3.61 11.88 -0.43
C PRO A 31 4.71 12.72 0.22
N SER A 32 5.86 12.08 0.44
CA SER A 32 7.03 12.73 1.05
C SER A 32 7.99 13.23 -0.02
N ARG A 33 8.15 12.49 -1.11
CA ARG A 33 9.04 12.82 -2.21
C ARG A 33 8.49 12.27 -3.51
N THR A 34 8.74 12.99 -4.60
CA THR A 34 8.40 12.53 -5.94
C THR A 34 9.59 12.76 -6.85
N PHE A 35 9.98 11.73 -7.59
CA PHE A 35 11.08 11.78 -8.54
C PHE A 35 10.56 11.48 -9.95
N GLY A 36 11.21 12.09 -10.96
CA GLY A 36 10.81 11.92 -12.33
C GLY A 36 9.66 12.83 -12.69
N GLY A 37 8.99 12.52 -13.77
CA GLY A 37 7.88 13.32 -14.28
C GLY A 37 7.44 12.79 -15.63
N GLY A 38 6.42 13.45 -16.23
CA GLY A 38 5.83 12.96 -17.46
C GLY A 38 5.18 11.59 -17.22
N ASP A 39 5.62 10.60 -17.99
CA ASP A 39 5.07 9.25 -17.94
C ASP A 39 5.92 8.26 -17.13
N SER A 40 6.92 8.75 -16.38
CA SER A 40 7.79 7.92 -15.55
C SER A 40 8.00 8.60 -14.20
N VAL A 41 7.43 8.03 -13.13
CA VAL A 41 7.43 8.67 -11.81
C VAL A 41 7.69 7.66 -10.71
N TRP A 42 8.37 8.12 -9.65
CA TRP A 42 8.60 7.40 -8.40
C TRP A 42 8.07 8.25 -7.27
N ILE A 43 7.14 7.73 -6.49
CA ILE A 43 6.47 8.47 -5.41
C ILE A 43 6.70 7.74 -4.10
N GLU A 44 7.24 8.46 -3.11
CA GLU A 44 7.55 7.92 -1.79
C GLU A 44 6.64 8.48 -0.71
N TYR A 45 6.25 7.61 0.20
CA TYR A 45 5.43 7.92 1.37
C TYR A 45 6.19 7.45 2.60
N ASP A 46 6.65 8.38 3.45
CA ASP A 46 7.32 8.02 4.69
C ASP A 46 6.29 7.63 5.75
N LEU A 47 6.48 6.46 6.35
CA LEU A 47 5.59 5.87 7.35
C LEU A 47 6.45 5.44 8.54
N GLY A 48 6.65 6.35 9.51
CA GLY A 48 7.59 6.09 10.60
C GLY A 48 9.00 5.87 10.06
N PRO A 49 9.68 4.80 10.48
CA PRO A 49 11.05 4.54 10.01
C PRO A 49 11.12 3.89 8.64
N THR A 50 10.00 3.54 8.04
CA THR A 50 9.95 2.83 6.76
C THR A 50 9.33 3.71 5.69
N THR A 51 9.81 3.58 4.47
CA THR A 51 9.27 4.28 3.30
C THR A 51 8.53 3.28 2.42
N PHE A 52 7.32 3.64 2.03
CA PHE A 52 6.56 2.92 1.01
C PHE A 52 6.62 3.72 -0.29
N ALA A 53 6.79 3.05 -1.41
CA ALA A 53 6.90 3.71 -2.72
C ALA A 53 6.01 3.04 -3.75
N ILE A 54 5.53 3.84 -4.69
CA ILE A 54 4.86 3.34 -5.90
C ILE A 54 5.56 3.94 -7.12
N SER A 55 5.62 3.19 -8.21
CA SER A 55 6.32 3.64 -9.39
C SER A 55 5.88 2.90 -10.64
N ASN A 56 5.86 3.62 -11.75
CA ASN A 56 5.68 3.04 -13.09
C ASN A 56 6.98 3.04 -13.89
N MET A 57 8.11 3.34 -13.24
CA MET A 57 9.41 3.46 -13.93
C MET A 57 9.90 2.14 -14.52
N GLY A 58 9.53 1.01 -13.91
CA GLY A 58 9.97 -0.30 -14.38
C GLY A 58 9.31 -0.78 -15.66
N LYS A 59 8.18 -0.17 -16.03
CA LYS A 59 7.42 -0.52 -17.23
C LYS A 59 7.19 -2.04 -17.30
N ASP A 60 7.53 -2.67 -18.42
CA ASP A 60 7.33 -4.11 -18.63
C ASP A 60 8.29 -4.99 -17.84
N ASN A 61 9.32 -4.40 -17.22
CA ASN A 61 10.30 -5.16 -16.43
C ASN A 61 9.90 -5.29 -14.96
N TRP A 62 8.87 -4.59 -14.54
CA TRP A 62 8.40 -4.63 -13.15
C TRP A 62 6.89 -4.40 -13.15
N LYS A 63 6.14 -5.50 -13.14
CA LYS A 63 4.70 -5.49 -13.33
C LYS A 63 3.94 -5.74 -12.04
N PRO A 64 2.78 -5.09 -11.86
CA PRO A 64 1.88 -5.42 -10.76
C PRO A 64 1.47 -6.88 -10.79
N SER A 65 1.27 -7.46 -9.61
CA SER A 65 0.86 -8.86 -9.51
C SER A 65 0.09 -9.09 -8.20
N PRO A 66 -1.01 -9.85 -8.23
CA PRO A 66 -1.70 -10.25 -7.00
C PRO A 66 -0.89 -11.26 -6.19
N ASP A 67 0.16 -11.83 -6.78
CA ASP A 67 1.02 -12.83 -6.14
C ASP A 67 2.36 -12.25 -5.69
N GLY A 68 2.51 -10.94 -5.78
CA GLY A 68 3.70 -10.24 -5.30
C GLY A 68 3.72 -10.09 -3.77
N PRO A 69 4.71 -9.35 -3.26
CA PRO A 69 4.79 -9.07 -1.82
C PRO A 69 3.51 -8.39 -1.31
N ASN A 70 3.25 -8.57 -0.03
CA ASN A 70 2.10 -7.97 0.64
C ASN A 70 2.59 -7.04 1.75
N VAL A 71 2.31 -5.75 1.62
CA VAL A 71 2.60 -4.77 2.66
C VAL A 71 1.44 -4.73 3.65
N ALA A 72 1.74 -4.83 4.93
CA ALA A 72 0.74 -4.63 5.97
C ALA A 72 0.89 -3.20 6.52
N PHE A 73 -0.17 -2.42 6.40
CA PHE A 73 -0.23 -1.08 6.97
C PHE A 73 -0.89 -1.15 8.34
N GLU A 74 -0.14 -0.77 9.38
CA GLU A 74 -0.67 -0.71 10.73
C GLU A 74 -1.56 0.52 10.86
N VAL A 75 -2.83 0.33 11.16
CA VAL A 75 -3.78 1.45 11.34
C VAL A 75 -3.97 1.75 12.82
N VAL A 76 -4.35 2.99 13.11
CA VAL A 76 -4.60 3.42 14.49
C VAL A 76 -5.90 2.82 15.02
N ASP A 77 -6.94 2.77 14.17
CA ASP A 77 -8.27 2.29 14.52
C ASP A 77 -8.76 1.36 13.41
N PHE A 78 -8.74 0.06 13.68
CA PHE A 78 -9.10 -0.95 12.67
C PHE A 78 -10.56 -0.84 12.26
N GLU A 79 -11.46 -0.69 13.22
CA GLU A 79 -12.89 -0.62 12.95
C GLU A 79 -13.23 0.59 12.07
N ALA A 80 -12.64 1.76 12.36
CA ALA A 80 -12.81 2.94 11.55
C ALA A 80 -12.25 2.77 10.14
N ALA A 81 -11.08 2.15 10.01
CA ALA A 81 -10.47 1.88 8.70
C ALA A 81 -11.35 0.99 7.84
N ILE A 82 -11.90 -0.08 8.42
CA ILE A 82 -12.81 -0.99 7.71
C ILE A 82 -14.08 -0.26 7.28
N ALA A 83 -14.65 0.56 8.16
CA ALA A 83 -15.84 1.34 7.83
C ALA A 83 -15.59 2.28 6.65
N GLU A 84 -14.44 2.95 6.61
CA GLU A 84 -14.06 3.81 5.48
C GLU A 84 -13.96 3.03 4.17
N LEU A 85 -13.32 1.86 4.22
CA LEU A 85 -13.16 1.03 3.02
C LEU A 85 -14.50 0.55 2.50
N LYS A 86 -15.40 0.14 3.39
CA LYS A 86 -16.75 -0.28 3.01
C LYS A 86 -17.55 0.88 2.42
N ALA A 87 -17.46 2.06 3.02
CA ALA A 87 -18.15 3.25 2.52
C ALA A 87 -17.68 3.64 1.11
N LYS A 88 -16.42 3.39 0.79
CA LYS A 88 -15.83 3.65 -0.52
C LYS A 88 -15.95 2.45 -1.47
N GLN A 89 -16.66 1.40 -1.04
CA GLN A 89 -16.93 0.21 -1.84
C GLN A 89 -15.67 -0.52 -2.31
N ILE A 90 -14.64 -0.54 -1.44
CA ILE A 90 -13.42 -1.29 -1.71
C ILE A 90 -13.68 -2.77 -1.38
N PRO A 91 -13.51 -3.68 -2.34
CA PRO A 91 -13.74 -5.10 -2.07
C PRO A 91 -12.60 -5.71 -1.23
N PHE A 92 -12.93 -6.72 -0.44
CA PHE A 92 -11.96 -7.43 0.38
C PHE A 92 -11.58 -8.76 -0.28
N GLY A 93 -10.29 -9.00 -0.42
CA GLY A 93 -9.76 -10.31 -0.79
C GLY A 93 -9.77 -11.27 0.41
N LEU A 94 -9.53 -10.72 1.60
CA LEU A 94 -9.78 -11.38 2.86
C LEU A 94 -10.62 -10.44 3.70
N GLU A 95 -11.82 -10.89 4.08
CA GLU A 95 -12.71 -10.11 4.94
C GLU A 95 -12.04 -9.83 6.30
N PRO A 96 -12.46 -8.77 7.01
CA PRO A 96 -11.92 -8.48 8.34
C PRO A 96 -11.93 -9.70 9.23
N THR A 97 -10.77 -10.04 9.75
CA THR A 97 -10.53 -11.29 10.47
C THR A 97 -9.71 -10.99 11.72
N GLU A 98 -10.07 -11.62 12.82
CA GLU A 98 -9.27 -11.58 14.04
C GLU A 98 -8.42 -12.83 14.15
N THR A 99 -7.15 -12.64 14.53
CA THR A 99 -6.23 -13.72 14.85
C THR A 99 -5.84 -13.59 16.34
N PRO A 100 -5.09 -14.55 16.91
CA PRO A 100 -4.63 -14.40 18.30
C PRO A 100 -3.77 -13.16 18.55
N VAL A 101 -3.18 -12.55 17.51
CA VAL A 101 -2.22 -11.45 17.66
C VAL A 101 -2.66 -10.14 17.01
N CYS A 102 -3.69 -10.16 16.16
CA CYS A 102 -4.06 -8.97 15.40
C CYS A 102 -5.45 -9.04 14.80
N TRP A 103 -5.93 -7.91 14.29
CA TRP A 103 -7.01 -7.85 13.29
C TRP A 103 -6.38 -7.55 11.94
N MET A 104 -6.92 -8.14 10.88
CA MET A 104 -6.42 -7.92 9.54
C MET A 104 -7.51 -8.05 8.49
N ALA A 105 -7.29 -7.41 7.36
CA ALA A 105 -8.10 -7.56 6.16
C ALA A 105 -7.17 -7.36 4.97
N VAL A 106 -7.47 -7.97 3.83
CA VAL A 106 -6.67 -7.82 2.61
C VAL A 106 -7.51 -7.14 1.55
N ILE A 107 -6.94 -6.12 0.94
CA ILE A 107 -7.52 -5.41 -0.19
C ILE A 107 -6.50 -5.37 -1.33
N ALA A 108 -6.91 -4.85 -2.48
CA ALA A 108 -6.02 -4.68 -3.62
C ALA A 108 -6.04 -3.23 -4.08
N ASP A 109 -4.90 -2.76 -4.60
CA ASP A 109 -4.85 -1.47 -5.27
C ASP A 109 -5.47 -1.59 -6.67
N PRO A 110 -5.59 -0.48 -7.44
CA PRO A 110 -6.21 -0.54 -8.78
C PRO A 110 -5.51 -1.46 -9.78
N ASP A 111 -4.24 -1.79 -9.55
CA ASP A 111 -3.48 -2.70 -10.41
C ASP A 111 -3.52 -4.15 -9.93
N GLY A 112 -4.21 -4.44 -8.84
CA GLY A 112 -4.32 -5.78 -8.27
C GLY A 112 -3.20 -6.13 -7.28
N ASN A 113 -2.28 -5.23 -6.97
CA ASN A 113 -1.30 -5.45 -5.92
C ASN A 113 -2.03 -5.56 -4.58
N LYS A 114 -1.75 -6.61 -3.82
CA LYS A 114 -2.42 -6.83 -2.55
C LYS A 114 -1.71 -6.12 -1.41
N LEU A 115 -2.51 -5.63 -0.47
CA LEU A 115 -2.01 -5.06 0.76
C LEU A 115 -2.93 -5.43 1.91
N THR A 116 -2.40 -5.38 3.13
CA THR A 116 -3.12 -5.75 4.33
C THR A 116 -3.35 -4.51 5.19
N VAL A 117 -4.58 -4.35 5.64
CA VAL A 117 -4.92 -3.40 6.71
C VAL A 117 -4.81 -4.18 8.01
N HIS A 118 -4.01 -3.69 8.95
CA HIS A 118 -3.56 -4.47 10.09
C HIS A 118 -3.60 -3.66 11.38
N LYS A 119 -3.93 -4.33 12.48
CA LYS A 119 -3.86 -3.73 13.81
C LYS A 119 -3.44 -4.79 14.83
N ARG A 120 -2.32 -4.56 15.50
CA ARG A 120 -1.87 -5.43 16.58
C ARG A 120 -2.81 -5.33 17.77
N HIS A 121 -2.96 -6.43 18.50
CA HIS A 121 -3.75 -6.44 19.72
C HIS A 121 -3.07 -5.69 20.86
N GLY A 122 -1.79 -5.58 20.85
CA GLY A 122 -1.12 -4.93 21.96
C GLY A 122 0.12 -4.17 21.63
#